data_f788852a222e6dfa10f5f79b442af317
#
_entry.id   f788852a222e6dfa10f5f79b442af317
#
_cell.length_a   1.000
_cell.length_b   1.000
_cell.length_c   1.000
_cell.angle_alpha   90.00
_cell.angle_beta   90.00
_cell.angle_gamma   90.00
#
_symmetry.space_group_name_H-M   'P 1'
#
loop_
_entity.id
_entity.type
_entity.pdbx_description
1 polymer ?
#
loop_
_entity_poly.entity_id
_entity_poly.type
_entity_poly.pdbx_seq_one_letter_code
_entity_poly.pdbx_strand_id
1 'polypeptide(L)'
;MRIGILSKNYAAKRLFLNKLANAIYKDIRFYNYYLWKNAHLWFLKIIGKLNMSPEEQASKLFYDYKAILPTKCDLYHFFNTINYSKKQPWVISVESGVPWPLEVIRCVESSNADLSSIKNNRYVKRALYYLSLPNCRGLIALSKCSQNIQLEILNQFPEYKEQIVKKLITLYPPQDLIIKSISEKINYTKKSKKFTFIYVGRDFFRKGGRETLQVLSELKKKYDFNLILISNLRIDEIKYLRSSHDIEDTKKLINDNLSWIEFHESLPNNEVLEKIKQSNVALLPTWMDTYGYSVIECQACGTPVISTSLRALTETNDDKVGWLIKVPVNKLNTPIHNTKEEQDIFHDTLSKELYKTIEYVLLHTDEVQTKSQNCLKRIEKYHDPQKYAKKLDLIYNNKISELRNNV
;
A
#
# COMPACT_ATOMS: atom_id res chain seq x y z
N MET A 1 -18.76 20.97 6.48
CA MET A 1 -17.40 21.29 6.00
C MET A 1 -17.26 20.90 4.54
N ARG A 2 -16.77 21.80 3.67
CA ARG A 2 -16.48 21.52 2.26
C ARG A 2 -15.01 21.14 2.09
N ILE A 3 -14.75 19.91 1.64
CA ILE A 3 -13.39 19.35 1.54
C ILE A 3 -13.01 19.22 0.07
N GLY A 4 -11.95 19.91 -0.33
CA GLY A 4 -11.38 19.80 -1.66
C GLY A 4 -10.51 18.56 -1.81
N ILE A 5 -10.73 17.78 -2.87
CA ILE A 5 -9.97 16.57 -3.18
C ILE A 5 -9.54 16.56 -4.65
N LEU A 6 -8.42 15.89 -4.96
CA LEU A 6 -7.92 15.80 -6.33
C LEU A 6 -8.57 14.69 -7.16
N SER A 7 -9.09 13.67 -6.53
CA SER A 7 -9.75 12.57 -7.23
C SER A 7 -10.59 11.72 -6.28
N LYS A 8 -11.54 10.97 -6.85
CA LYS A 8 -12.28 9.91 -6.15
C LYS A 8 -11.64 8.53 -6.39
N ASN A 9 -10.31 8.49 -6.44
CA ASN A 9 -9.57 7.25 -6.66
C ASN A 9 -9.68 6.29 -5.45
N TYR A 10 -9.05 5.13 -5.58
CA TYR A 10 -9.06 4.09 -4.54
C TYR A 10 -8.55 4.60 -3.18
N ALA A 11 -7.43 5.34 -3.16
CA ALA A 11 -6.89 5.89 -1.93
C ALA A 11 -7.83 6.88 -1.26
N ALA A 12 -8.44 7.81 -2.02
CA ALA A 12 -9.41 8.76 -1.49
C ALA A 12 -10.64 8.06 -0.89
N LYS A 13 -11.18 7.03 -1.58
CA LYS A 13 -12.32 6.24 -1.10
C LYS A 13 -12.00 5.52 0.21
N ARG A 14 -10.81 5.01 0.34
CA ARG A 14 -10.38 4.32 1.56
C ARG A 14 -10.14 5.26 2.73
N LEU A 15 -9.47 6.39 2.49
CA LEU A 15 -8.88 7.19 3.56
C LEU A 15 -9.77 8.33 4.04
N PHE A 16 -10.48 9.04 3.16
CA PHE A 16 -11.19 10.23 3.57
C PHE A 16 -12.55 10.46 2.90
N LEU A 17 -12.76 9.95 1.69
CA LEU A 17 -14.04 10.16 1.01
C LEU A 17 -15.18 9.46 1.77
N ASN A 18 -16.24 10.23 2.12
CA ASN A 18 -17.42 9.75 2.87
C ASN A 18 -17.12 9.16 4.26
N LYS A 19 -15.97 9.53 4.87
CA LYS A 19 -15.65 9.10 6.24
C LYS A 19 -16.32 9.98 7.31
N LEU A 20 -16.67 11.20 6.98
CA LEU A 20 -17.38 12.14 7.86
C LEU A 20 -18.79 12.40 7.30
N ALA A 21 -19.81 12.19 8.13
CA ALA A 21 -21.23 12.26 7.75
C ALA A 21 -21.65 13.65 7.18
N ASN A 22 -21.08 14.74 7.73
CA ASN A 22 -21.44 16.11 7.39
C ASN A 22 -20.41 16.78 6.46
N ALA A 23 -19.54 16.01 5.80
CA ALA A 23 -18.54 16.55 4.87
C ALA A 23 -19.06 16.49 3.43
N ILE A 24 -18.89 17.60 2.69
CA ILE A 24 -19.16 17.68 1.25
C ILE A 24 -17.82 17.68 0.53
N TYR A 25 -17.62 16.71 -0.36
CA TYR A 25 -16.37 16.54 -1.09
C TYR A 25 -16.47 17.15 -2.49
N LYS A 26 -15.56 18.09 -2.79
CA LYS A 26 -15.47 18.78 -4.07
C LYS A 26 -14.20 18.38 -4.80
N ASP A 27 -14.33 17.99 -6.07
CA ASP A 27 -13.19 17.81 -6.96
C ASP A 27 -12.58 19.17 -7.31
N ILE A 28 -11.29 19.34 -7.00
CA ILE A 28 -10.57 20.60 -7.23
C ILE A 28 -9.44 20.46 -8.24
N ARG A 29 -9.37 19.36 -9.01
CA ARG A 29 -8.29 19.10 -10.00
C ARG A 29 -8.15 20.24 -11.01
N PHE A 30 -9.26 20.70 -11.55
CA PHE A 30 -9.27 21.77 -12.57
C PHE A 30 -8.80 23.14 -12.06
N TYR A 31 -8.73 23.33 -10.75
CA TYR A 31 -8.17 24.55 -10.15
C TYR A 31 -6.65 24.49 -10.00
N ASN A 32 -5.99 23.38 -10.35
CA ASN A 32 -4.58 23.17 -10.12
C ASN A 32 -3.71 23.84 -11.21
N TYR A 33 -2.87 24.80 -10.80
CA TYR A 33 -1.89 25.45 -11.67
C TYR A 33 -0.98 24.43 -12.40
N TYR A 34 -0.51 23.41 -11.68
CA TYR A 34 0.40 22.41 -12.26
C TYR A 34 -0.29 21.55 -13.31
N LEU A 35 -1.59 21.27 -13.18
CA LEU A 35 -2.35 20.58 -14.22
C LEU A 35 -2.33 21.37 -15.53
N TRP A 36 -2.64 22.67 -15.50
CA TRP A 36 -2.64 23.52 -16.67
C TRP A 36 -1.26 23.74 -17.25
N LYS A 37 -0.25 23.96 -16.39
CA LYS A 37 1.14 24.04 -16.81
C LYS A 37 1.59 22.78 -17.53
N ASN A 38 1.27 21.62 -17.00
CA ASN A 38 1.66 20.33 -17.59
C ASN A 38 0.91 20.06 -18.89
N ALA A 39 -0.37 20.40 -18.99
CA ALA A 39 -1.12 20.34 -20.24
C ALA A 39 -0.48 21.22 -21.32
N HIS A 40 -0.03 22.43 -20.96
CA HIS A 40 0.70 23.30 -21.87
C HIS A 40 2.05 22.73 -22.31
N LEU A 41 2.83 22.18 -21.38
CA LEU A 41 4.12 21.53 -21.69
C LEU A 41 3.92 20.31 -22.59
N TRP A 42 2.87 19.53 -22.36
CA TRP A 42 2.52 18.37 -23.18
C TRP A 42 2.10 18.80 -24.60
N PHE A 43 1.33 19.86 -24.71
CA PHE A 43 0.99 20.47 -26.00
C PHE A 43 2.25 20.93 -26.76
N LEU A 44 3.18 21.64 -26.09
CA LEU A 44 4.46 22.06 -26.69
C LEU A 44 5.31 20.88 -27.18
N LYS A 45 5.25 19.74 -26.48
CA LYS A 45 5.92 18.50 -26.90
C LYS A 45 5.29 17.92 -28.17
N ILE A 46 3.95 17.85 -28.24
CA ILE A 46 3.24 17.34 -29.43
C ILE A 46 3.60 18.16 -30.68
N ILE A 47 3.70 19.48 -30.56
CA ILE A 47 4.06 20.34 -31.67
C ILE A 47 5.57 20.46 -31.91
N GLY A 48 6.38 19.60 -31.27
CA GLY A 48 7.83 19.51 -31.46
C GLY A 48 8.64 20.69 -30.90
N LYS A 49 8.02 21.56 -30.07
CA LYS A 49 8.70 22.72 -29.47
C LYS A 49 9.34 22.46 -28.10
N LEU A 50 9.25 21.25 -27.57
CA LEU A 50 9.83 20.89 -26.28
C LEU A 50 10.26 19.43 -26.22
N ASN A 51 11.54 19.18 -25.90
CA ASN A 51 12.07 17.85 -25.57
C ASN A 51 12.07 17.70 -24.05
N MET A 52 11.24 16.76 -23.53
CA MET A 52 11.26 16.35 -22.12
C MET A 52 11.34 14.84 -22.04
N SER A 53 12.17 14.33 -21.13
CA SER A 53 12.17 12.89 -20.84
C SER A 53 10.85 12.43 -20.23
N PRO A 54 10.42 11.18 -20.44
CA PRO A 54 9.24 10.62 -19.78
C PRO A 54 9.29 10.71 -18.24
N GLU A 55 10.50 10.59 -17.67
CA GLU A 55 10.74 10.64 -16.22
C GLU A 55 10.53 12.05 -15.64
N GLU A 56 10.98 13.11 -16.35
CA GLU A 56 10.71 14.48 -15.94
C GLU A 56 9.22 14.82 -16.00
N GLN A 57 8.48 14.21 -16.93
CA GLN A 57 7.02 14.37 -17.04
C GLN A 57 6.28 13.68 -15.90
N ALA A 58 6.65 12.45 -15.56
CA ALA A 58 6.00 11.67 -14.51
C ALA A 58 6.20 12.27 -13.12
N SER A 59 7.41 12.73 -12.79
CA SER A 59 7.74 13.25 -11.46
C SER A 59 7.05 14.56 -11.10
N LYS A 60 6.65 15.37 -12.09
CA LYS A 60 6.02 16.70 -11.88
C LYS A 60 4.49 16.68 -11.83
N LEU A 61 3.84 15.61 -12.30
CA LEU A 61 2.40 15.58 -12.55
C LEU A 61 1.52 15.27 -11.33
N PHE A 62 2.01 14.48 -10.37
CA PHE A 62 1.15 13.83 -9.38
C PHE A 62 1.25 14.34 -7.94
N TYR A 63 2.28 15.14 -7.62
CA TYR A 63 2.63 15.44 -6.23
C TYR A 63 2.54 16.93 -5.85
N ASP A 64 2.13 17.79 -6.79
CA ASP A 64 2.09 19.23 -6.58
C ASP A 64 0.69 19.80 -6.85
N TYR A 65 0.22 20.64 -5.92
CA TYR A 65 -1.03 21.39 -6.06
C TYR A 65 -0.86 22.86 -5.71
N LYS A 66 -1.41 23.74 -6.55
CA LYS A 66 -1.55 25.17 -6.28
C LYS A 66 -2.82 25.66 -6.94
N ALA A 67 -3.78 26.14 -6.16
CA ALA A 67 -5.02 26.69 -6.71
C ALA A 67 -4.74 28.00 -7.49
N ILE A 68 -5.30 28.12 -8.68
CA ILE A 68 -5.26 29.35 -9.52
C ILE A 68 -6.45 30.26 -9.26
N LEU A 69 -7.56 29.71 -8.75
CA LEU A 69 -8.80 30.42 -8.43
C LEU A 69 -9.35 29.93 -7.08
N PRO A 70 -10.21 30.74 -6.41
CA PRO A 70 -10.88 30.31 -5.19
C PRO A 70 -11.74 29.07 -5.40
N THR A 71 -11.52 28.03 -4.60
CA THR A 71 -12.24 26.74 -4.73
C THR A 71 -13.53 26.69 -3.92
N LYS A 72 -13.76 27.68 -3.02
CA LYS A 72 -14.85 27.70 -2.03
C LYS A 72 -14.89 26.44 -1.15
N CYS A 73 -13.71 25.89 -0.80
CA CYS A 73 -13.54 24.80 0.14
C CYS A 73 -13.00 25.33 1.47
N ASP A 74 -13.42 24.70 2.57
CA ASP A 74 -12.96 25.04 3.92
C ASP A 74 -11.59 24.44 4.20
N LEU A 75 -11.32 23.27 3.61
CA LEU A 75 -10.11 22.46 3.80
C LEU A 75 -9.81 21.69 2.51
N TYR A 76 -8.52 21.37 2.28
CA TYR A 76 -8.13 20.35 1.30
C TYR A 76 -7.62 19.09 1.99
N HIS A 77 -7.95 17.92 1.46
CA HIS A 77 -7.29 16.66 1.85
C HIS A 77 -6.67 15.99 0.63
N PHE A 78 -5.35 15.84 0.68
CA PHE A 78 -4.56 15.26 -0.40
C PHE A 78 -3.98 13.90 0.00
N PHE A 79 -3.73 13.08 -1.01
CA PHE A 79 -2.95 11.86 -0.89
C PHE A 79 -1.64 12.03 -1.65
N ASN A 80 -0.52 11.92 -0.96
CA ASN A 80 0.86 12.08 -1.47
C ASN A 80 1.13 13.41 -2.21
N THR A 81 0.28 14.44 -2.06
CA THR A 81 0.36 15.69 -2.84
C THR A 81 0.59 16.90 -1.94
N ILE A 82 1.59 17.71 -2.27
CA ILE A 82 1.94 18.94 -1.53
C ILE A 82 1.09 20.12 -2.03
N ASN A 83 0.52 20.88 -1.09
CA ASN A 83 -0.17 22.13 -1.38
C ASN A 83 0.77 23.33 -1.26
N TYR A 84 0.99 24.02 -2.37
CA TYR A 84 1.81 25.24 -2.44
C TYR A 84 0.98 26.53 -2.19
N SER A 85 -0.01 26.46 -1.31
CA SER A 85 -0.75 27.61 -0.82
C SER A 85 -0.34 27.96 0.61
N LYS A 86 -0.21 29.27 0.90
CA LYS A 86 0.10 29.76 2.26
C LYS A 86 -1.14 30.02 3.11
N LYS A 87 -2.32 30.10 2.49
CA LYS A 87 -3.57 30.52 3.17
C LYS A 87 -4.56 29.38 3.37
N GLN A 88 -4.74 28.54 2.35
CA GLN A 88 -5.76 27.50 2.36
C GLN A 88 -5.40 26.38 3.34
N PRO A 89 -6.25 26.05 4.32
CA PRO A 89 -6.06 24.93 5.21
C PRO A 89 -6.01 23.59 4.44
N TRP A 90 -5.13 22.69 4.86
CA TRP A 90 -5.00 21.39 4.21
C TRP A 90 -4.43 20.31 5.12
N VAL A 91 -4.70 19.07 4.76
CA VAL A 91 -4.19 17.85 5.37
C VAL A 91 -3.65 16.95 4.25
N ILE A 92 -2.66 16.15 4.56
CA ILE A 92 -2.10 15.18 3.64
C ILE A 92 -1.99 13.81 4.29
N SER A 93 -2.43 12.77 3.57
CA SER A 93 -2.15 11.37 3.91
C SER A 93 -1.06 10.83 3.01
N VAL A 94 -0.13 10.05 3.58
CA VAL A 94 1.05 9.53 2.87
C VAL A 94 1.29 8.06 3.20
N GLU A 95 1.59 7.27 2.17
CA GLU A 95 1.93 5.85 2.33
C GLU A 95 3.44 5.57 2.38
N SER A 96 4.23 6.58 2.04
CA SER A 96 5.68 6.64 2.20
C SER A 96 6.05 7.95 2.86
N GLY A 97 7.10 8.63 2.43
CA GLY A 97 7.39 10.01 2.84
C GLY A 97 6.95 11.03 1.80
N VAL A 98 6.98 12.31 2.15
CA VAL A 98 6.77 13.43 1.22
C VAL A 98 7.77 14.56 1.49
N PRO A 99 8.21 15.28 0.45
CA PRO A 99 7.91 15.03 -0.96
C PRO A 99 8.58 13.76 -1.47
N TRP A 100 8.08 13.20 -2.58
CA TRP A 100 8.53 11.92 -3.12
C TRP A 100 9.08 12.04 -4.54
N PRO A 101 10.10 12.90 -4.81
CA PRO A 101 10.77 12.95 -6.09
C PRO A 101 11.67 11.72 -6.30
N LEU A 102 12.04 11.45 -7.54
CA LEU A 102 12.84 10.28 -7.92
C LEU A 102 14.14 10.14 -7.09
N GLU A 103 14.80 11.24 -6.76
CA GLU A 103 16.01 11.23 -5.93
C GLU A 103 15.72 10.67 -4.51
N VAL A 104 14.63 11.10 -3.87
CA VAL A 104 14.22 10.56 -2.57
C VAL A 104 13.87 9.09 -2.67
N ILE A 105 13.14 8.68 -3.73
CA ILE A 105 12.80 7.28 -3.99
C ILE A 105 14.08 6.44 -4.08
N ARG A 106 15.03 6.84 -4.91
CA ARG A 106 16.31 6.13 -5.08
C ARG A 106 17.09 6.00 -3.77
N CYS A 107 17.12 7.05 -2.95
CA CYS A 107 17.77 7.00 -1.63
C CYS A 107 17.07 6.02 -0.68
N VAL A 108 15.74 6.09 -0.59
CA VAL A 108 14.95 5.21 0.31
C VAL A 108 15.02 3.75 -0.13
N GLU A 109 15.07 3.48 -1.43
CA GLU A 109 15.12 2.13 -2.00
C GLU A 109 16.55 1.58 -2.13
N SER A 110 17.58 2.40 -1.92
CA SER A 110 18.96 1.90 -1.92
C SER A 110 19.24 0.94 -0.75
N SER A 111 20.23 0.07 -0.92
CA SER A 111 20.54 -1.00 0.06
C SER A 111 20.93 -0.45 1.44
N ASN A 112 21.58 0.73 1.50
CA ASN A 112 21.95 1.43 2.73
C ASN A 112 20.92 2.47 3.20
N ALA A 113 19.96 2.84 2.35
CA ALA A 113 18.97 3.89 2.58
C ALA A 113 19.59 5.21 3.08
N ASP A 114 20.65 5.67 2.40
CA ASP A 114 21.31 6.94 2.72
C ASP A 114 20.60 8.11 2.03
N LEU A 115 20.04 9.02 2.83
CA LEU A 115 19.34 10.21 2.37
C LEU A 115 20.21 11.47 2.38
N SER A 116 21.51 11.37 2.66
CA SER A 116 22.40 12.56 2.79
C SER A 116 22.45 13.42 1.53
N SER A 117 22.33 12.82 0.34
CA SER A 117 22.38 13.53 -0.95
C SER A 117 21.22 14.51 -1.14
N ILE A 118 20.04 14.28 -0.52
CA ILE A 118 18.89 15.16 -0.71
C ILE A 118 18.97 16.50 0.00
N LYS A 119 19.97 16.74 0.88
CA LYS A 119 20.14 17.99 1.65
C LYS A 119 20.10 19.27 0.80
N ASN A 120 20.62 19.19 -0.43
CA ASN A 120 20.70 20.33 -1.35
C ASN A 120 19.54 20.36 -2.37
N ASN A 121 18.59 19.42 -2.29
CA ASN A 121 17.48 19.34 -3.22
C ASN A 121 16.48 20.47 -2.97
N ARG A 122 16.46 21.46 -3.87
CA ARG A 122 15.61 22.66 -3.76
C ARG A 122 14.11 22.33 -3.79
N TYR A 123 13.72 21.27 -4.52
CA TYR A 123 12.33 20.83 -4.56
C TYR A 123 11.89 20.26 -3.21
N VAL A 124 12.72 19.41 -2.61
CA VAL A 124 12.45 18.85 -1.27
C VAL A 124 12.37 19.97 -0.24
N LYS A 125 13.34 20.86 -0.21
CA LYS A 125 13.37 22.02 0.70
C LYS A 125 12.12 22.89 0.59
N ARG A 126 11.71 23.19 -0.65
CA ARG A 126 10.49 23.97 -0.91
C ARG A 126 9.22 23.25 -0.42
N ALA A 127 9.08 21.95 -0.67
CA ALA A 127 7.93 21.19 -0.23
C ALA A 127 7.83 21.12 1.30
N LEU A 128 8.97 20.88 1.98
CA LEU A 128 9.03 20.87 3.46
C LEU A 128 8.72 22.25 4.06
N TYR A 129 9.12 23.35 3.42
CA TYR A 129 8.70 24.68 3.82
C TYR A 129 7.15 24.81 3.85
N TYR A 130 6.44 24.36 2.79
CA TYR A 130 4.97 24.43 2.79
C TYR A 130 4.32 23.45 3.78
N LEU A 131 4.92 22.30 4.02
CA LEU A 131 4.48 21.39 5.08
C LEU A 131 4.67 21.99 6.48
N SER A 132 5.71 22.80 6.71
CA SER A 132 5.96 23.42 8.02
C SER A 132 4.98 24.54 8.37
N LEU A 133 4.30 25.15 7.38
CA LEU A 133 3.39 26.26 7.59
C LEU A 133 2.15 25.90 8.43
N PRO A 134 1.57 26.83 9.21
CA PRO A 134 0.42 26.57 10.09
C PRO A 134 -0.85 26.11 9.35
N ASN A 135 -1.01 26.48 8.07
CA ASN A 135 -2.16 26.05 7.28
C ASN A 135 -2.11 24.58 6.86
N CYS A 136 -0.96 23.90 6.96
CA CYS A 136 -0.91 22.43 6.96
C CYS A 136 -1.32 21.94 8.36
N ARG A 137 -2.53 21.40 8.50
CA ARG A 137 -3.12 20.98 9.77
C ARG A 137 -2.73 19.56 10.19
N GLY A 138 -2.25 18.73 9.27
CA GLY A 138 -1.83 17.36 9.58
C GLY A 138 -1.10 16.69 8.45
N LEU A 139 -0.09 15.92 8.81
CA LEU A 139 0.63 14.97 7.97
C LEU A 139 0.35 13.57 8.55
N ILE A 140 -0.50 12.82 7.86
CA ILE A 140 -1.00 11.50 8.27
C ILE A 140 -0.16 10.44 7.58
N ALA A 141 0.73 9.79 8.29
CA ALA A 141 1.42 8.59 7.83
C ALA A 141 0.50 7.38 8.00
N LEU A 142 0.33 6.57 6.95
CA LEU A 142 -0.56 5.39 7.00
C LEU A 142 0.02 4.24 7.83
N SER A 143 1.31 4.29 8.18
CA SER A 143 2.01 3.30 8.97
C SER A 143 3.16 3.94 9.75
N LYS A 144 3.70 3.24 10.75
CA LYS A 144 4.95 3.63 11.41
C LYS A 144 6.12 3.61 10.44
N CYS A 145 6.15 2.65 9.51
CA CYS A 145 7.15 2.62 8.44
C CYS A 145 7.13 3.92 7.61
N SER A 146 5.95 4.37 7.17
CA SER A 146 5.78 5.64 6.47
C SER A 146 6.22 6.83 7.33
N GLN A 147 5.87 6.81 8.62
CA GLN A 147 6.32 7.84 9.57
C GLN A 147 7.84 7.88 9.72
N ASN A 148 8.49 6.72 9.82
CA ASN A 148 9.95 6.62 9.94
C ASN A 148 10.65 7.13 8.69
N ILE A 149 10.17 6.80 7.49
CA ILE A 149 10.70 7.35 6.24
C ILE A 149 10.57 8.88 6.23
N GLN A 150 9.42 9.41 6.66
CA GLN A 150 9.25 10.87 6.76
C GLN A 150 10.23 11.50 7.76
N LEU A 151 10.49 10.85 8.89
CA LEU A 151 11.46 11.33 9.88
C LEU A 151 12.88 11.32 9.32
N GLU A 152 13.27 10.30 8.55
CA GLU A 152 14.58 10.25 7.90
C GLU A 152 14.76 11.35 6.84
N ILE A 153 13.70 11.69 6.08
CA ILE A 153 13.71 12.86 5.19
C ILE A 153 13.90 14.14 6.03
N LEU A 154 13.17 14.29 7.14
CA LEU A 154 13.25 15.47 8.00
C LEU A 154 14.59 15.61 8.72
N ASN A 155 15.30 14.51 8.99
CA ASN A 155 16.65 14.53 9.55
C ASN A 155 17.66 15.25 8.63
N GLN A 156 17.38 15.33 7.34
CA GLN A 156 18.21 16.06 6.37
C GLN A 156 17.91 17.58 6.34
N PHE A 157 16.78 18.02 6.98
CA PHE A 157 16.31 19.41 6.96
C PHE A 157 15.87 19.85 8.37
N PRO A 158 16.81 20.03 9.31
CA PRO A 158 16.51 20.32 10.72
C PRO A 158 15.69 21.60 10.90
N GLU A 159 15.81 22.57 9.98
CA GLU A 159 15.09 23.84 10.02
C GLU A 159 13.56 23.70 9.92
N TYR A 160 13.04 22.60 9.35
CA TYR A 160 11.59 22.32 9.23
C TYR A 160 11.10 21.20 10.15
N LYS A 161 12.04 20.44 10.74
CA LYS A 161 11.72 19.19 11.43
C LYS A 161 10.74 19.39 12.58
N GLU A 162 11.01 20.31 13.47
CA GLU A 162 10.17 20.50 14.67
C GLU A 162 8.72 20.85 14.33
N GLN A 163 8.50 21.80 13.39
CA GLN A 163 7.18 22.23 12.97
C GLN A 163 6.38 21.12 12.27
N ILE A 164 7.05 20.26 11.49
CA ILE A 164 6.39 19.16 10.78
C ILE A 164 6.12 18.01 11.74
N VAL A 165 7.04 17.65 12.61
CA VAL A 165 6.85 16.58 13.61
C VAL A 165 5.66 16.86 14.53
N LYS A 166 5.40 18.14 14.89
CA LYS A 166 4.21 18.53 15.68
C LYS A 166 2.87 18.17 15.02
N LYS A 167 2.83 17.93 13.72
CA LYS A 167 1.62 17.58 12.95
C LYS A 167 1.70 16.21 12.27
N LEU A 168 2.81 15.51 12.41
CA LEU A 168 3.00 14.15 11.91
C LEU A 168 2.38 13.14 12.88
N ILE A 169 1.45 12.34 12.40
CA ILE A 169 0.83 11.25 13.15
C ILE A 169 0.73 9.99 12.30
N THR A 170 0.73 8.84 12.96
CA THR A 170 0.35 7.58 12.32
C THR A 170 -1.14 7.32 12.52
N LEU A 171 -1.87 7.12 11.41
CA LEU A 171 -3.27 6.74 11.41
C LEU A 171 -3.50 5.63 10.40
N TYR A 172 -3.66 4.41 10.89
CA TYR A 172 -3.89 3.23 10.05
C TYR A 172 -5.20 3.35 9.26
N PRO A 173 -5.20 3.01 7.96
CA PRO A 173 -6.40 3.06 7.12
C PRO A 173 -7.57 2.30 7.70
N PRO A 174 -8.79 2.82 7.59
CA PRO A 174 -9.97 2.14 8.10
C PRO A 174 -10.34 0.95 7.22
N GLN A 175 -10.88 -0.10 7.84
CA GLN A 175 -11.38 -1.30 7.19
C GLN A 175 -12.58 -1.83 7.98
N ASP A 176 -13.73 -1.93 7.32
CA ASP A 176 -14.90 -2.58 7.90
C ASP A 176 -14.67 -4.09 7.99
N LEU A 177 -15.20 -4.72 9.05
CA LEU A 177 -15.31 -6.17 9.09
C LEU A 177 -16.23 -6.66 7.96
N ILE A 178 -15.80 -7.68 7.24
CA ILE A 178 -16.61 -8.35 6.19
C ILE A 178 -17.43 -9.47 6.81
N ILE A 179 -16.88 -10.12 7.84
CA ILE A 179 -17.60 -11.09 8.70
C ILE A 179 -17.49 -10.64 10.16
N LYS A 180 -18.49 -10.94 10.96
CA LYS A 180 -18.51 -10.63 12.42
C LYS A 180 -17.97 -11.77 13.25
N SER A 181 -18.05 -13.00 12.73
CA SER A 181 -17.59 -14.22 13.40
C SER A 181 -17.01 -15.19 12.40
N ILE A 182 -16.04 -16.00 12.83
CA ILE A 182 -15.46 -17.06 12.00
C ILE A 182 -16.48 -18.15 11.61
N SER A 183 -17.61 -18.26 12.34
CA SER A 183 -18.70 -19.17 11.96
C SER A 183 -19.36 -18.82 10.61
N GLU A 184 -19.18 -17.58 10.14
CA GLU A 184 -19.62 -17.15 8.81
C GLU A 184 -18.69 -17.62 7.68
N LYS A 185 -17.52 -18.18 7.99
CA LYS A 185 -16.63 -18.79 6.99
C LYS A 185 -17.12 -20.16 6.59
N ILE A 186 -17.37 -20.36 5.31
CA ILE A 186 -17.93 -21.60 4.74
C ILE A 186 -17.04 -22.82 5.01
N ASN A 187 -15.72 -22.65 5.09
CA ASN A 187 -14.79 -23.76 5.28
C ASN A 187 -14.70 -24.29 6.72
N TYR A 188 -15.16 -23.52 7.73
CA TYR A 188 -15.20 -24.00 9.12
C TYR A 188 -16.42 -24.84 9.45
N THR A 189 -17.49 -24.73 8.65
CA THR A 189 -18.75 -25.46 8.89
C THR A 189 -18.83 -26.81 8.20
N LYS A 190 -17.92 -27.10 7.23
CA LYS A 190 -17.90 -28.36 6.46
C LYS A 190 -16.57 -29.07 6.61
N LYS A 191 -16.49 -30.09 7.48
CA LYS A 191 -15.30 -30.96 7.70
C LYS A 191 -14.74 -31.67 6.44
N SER A 192 -15.38 -31.57 5.28
CA SER A 192 -15.04 -32.31 4.05
C SER A 192 -14.39 -31.47 2.95
N LYS A 193 -14.12 -30.17 3.17
CA LYS A 193 -13.50 -29.35 2.12
C LYS A 193 -11.97 -29.38 2.21
N LYS A 194 -11.34 -29.52 1.03
CA LYS A 194 -9.88 -29.44 0.89
C LYS A 194 -9.37 -28.08 1.37
N PHE A 195 -8.18 -28.08 1.97
CA PHE A 195 -7.49 -26.85 2.35
C PHE A 195 -7.29 -25.95 1.11
N THR A 196 -7.64 -24.68 1.22
CA THR A 196 -7.65 -23.77 0.07
C THR A 196 -6.83 -22.52 0.38
N PHE A 197 -5.82 -22.28 -0.44
CA PHE A 197 -5.10 -21.01 -0.50
C PHE A 197 -5.79 -20.05 -1.46
N ILE A 198 -5.62 -18.74 -1.25
CA ILE A 198 -6.03 -17.72 -2.20
C ILE A 198 -4.90 -16.72 -2.46
N TYR A 199 -4.70 -16.39 -3.73
CA TYR A 199 -3.84 -15.32 -4.17
C TYR A 199 -4.66 -14.27 -4.93
N VAL A 200 -4.54 -12.98 -4.52
CA VAL A 200 -5.23 -11.86 -5.18
C VAL A 200 -4.23 -10.76 -5.48
N GLY A 201 -3.98 -10.48 -6.76
CA GLY A 201 -3.05 -9.41 -7.14
C GLY A 201 -3.02 -9.11 -8.63
N ARG A 202 -3.21 -7.84 -9.02
CA ARG A 202 -3.11 -7.43 -10.43
C ARG A 202 -1.69 -7.49 -10.96
N ASP A 203 -0.75 -6.99 -10.17
CA ASP A 203 0.67 -6.90 -10.52
C ASP A 203 1.35 -8.21 -10.14
N PHE A 204 1.07 -9.25 -10.93
CA PHE A 204 1.33 -10.66 -10.58
C PHE A 204 2.78 -10.91 -10.16
N PHE A 205 3.74 -10.49 -10.99
CA PHE A 205 5.16 -10.76 -10.74
C PHE A 205 5.67 -9.96 -9.53
N ARG A 206 5.33 -8.68 -9.43
CA ARG A 206 5.70 -7.85 -8.28
C ARG A 206 5.09 -8.36 -6.96
N LYS A 207 3.91 -8.97 -7.02
CA LYS A 207 3.22 -9.53 -5.85
C LYS A 207 3.65 -10.97 -5.50
N GLY A 208 4.67 -11.49 -6.17
CA GLY A 208 5.22 -12.84 -5.90
C GLY A 208 4.36 -13.98 -6.41
N GLY A 209 3.55 -13.72 -7.43
CA GLY A 209 2.67 -14.76 -8.01
C GLY A 209 3.43 -15.89 -8.68
N ARG A 210 4.56 -15.60 -9.35
CA ARG A 210 5.44 -16.63 -9.93
C ARG A 210 5.96 -17.56 -8.86
N GLU A 211 6.56 -17.03 -7.80
CA GLU A 211 7.08 -17.79 -6.66
C GLU A 211 5.97 -18.59 -5.99
N THR A 212 4.79 -18.02 -5.86
CA THR A 212 3.59 -18.70 -5.33
C THR A 212 3.25 -19.95 -6.16
N LEU A 213 3.13 -19.81 -7.49
CA LEU A 213 2.77 -20.94 -8.36
C LEU A 213 3.84 -22.02 -8.36
N GLN A 214 5.13 -21.63 -8.43
CA GLN A 214 6.24 -22.60 -8.42
C GLN A 214 6.27 -23.40 -7.12
N VAL A 215 6.21 -22.72 -5.98
CA VAL A 215 6.23 -23.38 -4.65
C VAL A 215 5.00 -24.26 -4.44
N LEU A 216 3.80 -23.78 -4.79
CA LEU A 216 2.58 -24.57 -4.63
C LEU A 216 2.58 -25.78 -5.56
N SER A 217 3.07 -25.66 -6.81
CA SER A 217 3.18 -26.79 -7.73
C SER A 217 4.12 -27.89 -7.22
N GLU A 218 5.19 -27.50 -6.52
CA GLU A 218 6.09 -28.47 -5.88
C GLU A 218 5.43 -29.14 -4.66
N LEU A 219 4.81 -28.36 -3.78
CA LEU A 219 4.12 -28.87 -2.59
C LEU A 219 2.90 -29.72 -2.93
N LYS A 220 2.21 -29.44 -4.08
CA LYS A 220 1.08 -30.22 -4.55
C LYS A 220 1.42 -31.70 -4.80
N LYS A 221 2.67 -32.01 -5.08
CA LYS A 221 3.15 -33.40 -5.23
C LYS A 221 3.10 -34.19 -3.92
N LYS A 222 3.08 -33.50 -2.77
CA LYS A 222 3.13 -34.09 -1.42
C LYS A 222 1.83 -33.91 -0.64
N TYR A 223 1.09 -32.81 -0.89
CA TYR A 223 -0.05 -32.41 -0.07
C TYR A 223 -1.29 -32.14 -0.93
N ASP A 224 -2.47 -32.45 -0.40
CA ASP A 224 -3.73 -32.20 -1.09
C ASP A 224 -4.38 -30.88 -0.64
N PHE A 225 -4.35 -29.88 -1.50
CA PHE A 225 -4.94 -28.56 -1.31
C PHE A 225 -5.40 -27.96 -2.64
N ASN A 226 -6.12 -26.84 -2.58
CA ASN A 226 -6.53 -26.06 -3.75
C ASN A 226 -5.95 -24.63 -3.69
N LEU A 227 -5.85 -23.99 -4.86
CA LEU A 227 -5.52 -22.58 -5.01
C LEU A 227 -6.64 -21.85 -5.75
N ILE A 228 -7.11 -20.74 -5.19
CA ILE A 228 -7.88 -19.73 -5.92
C ILE A 228 -6.91 -18.64 -6.34
N LEU A 229 -6.76 -18.44 -7.65
CA LEU A 229 -5.82 -17.46 -8.22
C LEU A 229 -6.61 -16.39 -8.98
N ILE A 230 -6.58 -15.15 -8.46
CA ILE A 230 -7.25 -13.98 -9.06
C ILE A 230 -6.19 -12.98 -9.51
N SER A 231 -5.86 -12.99 -10.80
CA SER A 231 -4.84 -12.09 -11.37
C SER A 231 -4.95 -12.04 -12.89
N ASN A 232 -4.81 -10.86 -13.47
CA ASN A 232 -4.72 -10.66 -14.91
C ASN A 232 -3.29 -10.85 -15.47
N LEU A 233 -2.36 -11.36 -14.70
CA LEU A 233 -0.96 -11.60 -15.04
C LEU A 233 -0.24 -10.35 -15.57
N ARG A 234 -0.69 -9.16 -15.17
CA ARG A 234 -0.11 -7.90 -15.63
C ARG A 234 1.35 -7.77 -15.18
N ILE A 235 2.16 -7.27 -16.08
CA ILE A 235 3.52 -6.79 -15.81
C ILE A 235 3.40 -5.34 -15.37
N ASP A 236 3.82 -5.05 -14.15
CA ASP A 236 3.91 -3.69 -13.62
C ASP A 236 5.26 -3.06 -14.00
N GLU A 237 6.35 -3.76 -13.71
CA GLU A 237 7.72 -3.36 -14.05
C GLU A 237 8.53 -4.57 -14.54
N ILE A 238 9.33 -4.36 -15.59
CA ILE A 238 10.17 -5.41 -16.21
C ILE A 238 11.16 -6.00 -15.20
N LYS A 239 11.62 -5.22 -14.22
CA LYS A 239 12.58 -5.69 -13.19
C LYS A 239 12.08 -6.90 -12.37
N TYR A 240 10.77 -7.15 -12.33
CA TYR A 240 10.21 -8.32 -11.63
C TYR A 240 10.13 -9.57 -12.48
N LEU A 241 10.44 -9.47 -13.77
CA LEU A 241 10.57 -10.63 -14.66
C LEU A 241 11.97 -11.24 -14.54
N ARG A 242 12.04 -12.56 -14.64
CA ARG A 242 13.28 -13.34 -14.65
C ARG A 242 13.69 -13.70 -16.08
N SER A 243 12.71 -13.87 -16.95
CA SER A 243 12.90 -14.15 -18.37
C SER A 243 11.82 -13.50 -19.23
N SER A 244 12.05 -13.42 -20.54
CA SER A 244 11.04 -12.98 -21.51
C SER A 244 9.87 -13.95 -21.62
N HIS A 245 10.00 -15.20 -21.17
CA HIS A 245 9.01 -16.26 -21.25
C HIS A 245 8.16 -16.40 -19.96
N ASP A 246 8.41 -15.59 -18.93
CA ASP A 246 7.74 -15.69 -17.63
C ASP A 246 6.20 -15.71 -17.74
N ILE A 247 5.62 -14.98 -18.70
CA ILE A 247 4.16 -14.92 -18.89
C ILE A 247 3.65 -16.22 -19.50
N GLU A 248 4.31 -16.71 -20.57
CA GLU A 248 3.95 -17.95 -21.28
C GLU A 248 4.10 -19.13 -20.33
N ASP A 249 5.21 -19.21 -19.60
CA ASP A 249 5.48 -20.25 -18.61
C ASP A 249 4.43 -20.23 -17.49
N THR A 250 4.06 -19.03 -17.02
CA THR A 250 3.02 -18.87 -16.00
C THR A 250 1.66 -19.35 -16.52
N LYS A 251 1.26 -18.96 -17.73
CA LYS A 251 -0.01 -19.40 -18.35
C LYS A 251 -0.04 -20.91 -18.55
N LYS A 252 1.05 -21.49 -19.03
CA LYS A 252 1.20 -22.93 -19.20
C LYS A 252 1.05 -23.63 -17.84
N LEU A 253 1.77 -23.16 -16.81
CA LEU A 253 1.70 -23.74 -15.47
C LEU A 253 0.27 -23.71 -14.90
N ILE A 254 -0.47 -22.62 -15.10
CA ILE A 254 -1.89 -22.53 -14.69
C ILE A 254 -2.72 -23.56 -15.45
N ASN A 255 -2.62 -23.59 -16.79
CA ASN A 255 -3.43 -24.47 -17.64
C ASN A 255 -3.18 -25.96 -17.35
N ASP A 256 -1.94 -26.34 -17.10
CA ASP A 256 -1.56 -27.71 -16.77
C ASP A 256 -2.06 -28.14 -15.37
N ASN A 257 -2.53 -27.20 -14.54
CA ASN A 257 -2.90 -27.43 -13.15
C ASN A 257 -4.34 -27.01 -12.78
N LEU A 258 -5.24 -26.86 -13.74
CA LEU A 258 -6.64 -26.48 -13.50
C LEU A 258 -7.43 -27.48 -12.64
N SER A 259 -6.92 -28.68 -12.42
CA SER A 259 -7.51 -29.66 -11.50
C SER A 259 -7.50 -29.23 -10.03
N TRP A 260 -6.59 -28.32 -9.65
CA TRP A 260 -6.47 -27.79 -8.29
C TRP A 260 -6.29 -26.26 -8.24
N ILE A 261 -6.15 -25.58 -9.38
CA ILE A 261 -6.13 -24.13 -9.50
C ILE A 261 -7.46 -23.65 -10.08
N GLU A 262 -8.20 -22.86 -9.31
CA GLU A 262 -9.33 -22.08 -9.80
C GLU A 262 -8.81 -20.72 -10.23
N PHE A 263 -8.70 -20.45 -11.53
CA PHE A 263 -8.12 -19.24 -12.09
C PHE A 263 -9.19 -18.25 -12.57
N HIS A 264 -9.00 -16.97 -12.19
CA HIS A 264 -9.79 -15.83 -12.67
C HIS A 264 -8.87 -14.67 -13.05
N GLU A 265 -9.00 -14.14 -14.27
CA GLU A 265 -8.26 -12.94 -14.68
C GLU A 265 -8.68 -11.70 -13.88
N SER A 266 -9.95 -11.59 -13.56
CA SER A 266 -10.51 -10.55 -12.70
C SER A 266 -11.87 -10.96 -12.18
N LEU A 267 -12.23 -10.43 -11.00
CA LEU A 267 -13.57 -10.57 -10.44
C LEU A 267 -14.03 -9.21 -9.86
N PRO A 268 -15.34 -8.95 -9.81
CA PRO A 268 -15.90 -7.86 -9.02
C PRO A 268 -15.47 -7.97 -7.55
N ASN A 269 -15.27 -6.83 -6.88
CA ASN A 269 -14.71 -6.81 -5.52
C ASN A 269 -15.53 -7.63 -4.50
N ASN A 270 -16.86 -7.63 -4.61
CA ASN A 270 -17.72 -8.45 -3.77
C ASN A 270 -17.46 -9.96 -3.95
N GLU A 271 -17.23 -10.41 -5.19
CA GLU A 271 -16.91 -11.81 -5.48
C GLU A 271 -15.50 -12.18 -4.98
N VAL A 272 -14.51 -11.26 -5.11
CA VAL A 272 -13.19 -11.43 -4.50
C VAL A 272 -13.31 -11.67 -3.00
N LEU A 273 -14.10 -10.86 -2.30
CA LEU A 273 -14.32 -11.00 -0.85
C LEU A 273 -14.99 -12.34 -0.51
N GLU A 274 -15.95 -12.82 -1.32
CA GLU A 274 -16.55 -14.15 -1.12
C GLU A 274 -15.52 -15.27 -1.31
N LYS A 275 -14.63 -15.16 -2.32
CA LYS A 275 -13.53 -16.13 -2.51
C LYS A 275 -12.54 -16.12 -1.34
N ILE A 276 -12.24 -14.95 -0.79
CA ILE A 276 -11.37 -14.82 0.40
C ILE A 276 -12.05 -15.49 1.61
N LYS A 277 -13.34 -15.29 1.83
CA LYS A 277 -14.09 -15.98 2.92
C LYS A 277 -14.09 -17.51 2.77
N GLN A 278 -14.09 -18.00 1.55
CA GLN A 278 -14.05 -19.45 1.26
C GLN A 278 -12.67 -20.07 1.44
N SER A 279 -11.63 -19.27 1.57
CA SER A 279 -10.24 -19.72 1.64
C SER A 279 -9.75 -19.84 3.07
N ASN A 280 -8.81 -20.75 3.33
CA ASN A 280 -8.19 -20.95 4.63
C ASN A 280 -7.09 -19.93 4.89
N VAL A 281 -6.21 -19.69 3.92
CA VAL A 281 -5.05 -18.80 4.02
C VAL A 281 -4.88 -18.02 2.72
N ALA A 282 -4.60 -16.73 2.84
CA ALA A 282 -4.26 -15.87 1.71
C ALA A 282 -2.74 -15.74 1.55
N LEU A 283 -2.28 -15.53 0.32
CA LEU A 283 -0.88 -15.44 -0.05
C LEU A 283 -0.59 -14.04 -0.63
N LEU A 284 0.38 -13.34 -0.03
CA LEU A 284 0.94 -12.08 -0.52
C LEU A 284 2.47 -12.06 -0.33
N PRO A 285 3.22 -12.98 -0.97
CA PRO A 285 4.68 -13.02 -0.88
C PRO A 285 5.30 -11.96 -1.80
N THR A 286 4.98 -10.70 -1.55
CA THR A 286 5.27 -9.58 -2.45
C THR A 286 6.75 -9.18 -2.42
N TRP A 287 7.27 -8.78 -3.59
CA TRP A 287 8.57 -8.13 -3.72
C TRP A 287 8.54 -6.67 -3.26
N MET A 288 7.38 -6.01 -3.40
CA MET A 288 7.18 -4.62 -2.99
C MET A 288 5.71 -4.34 -2.72
N ASP A 289 5.44 -3.77 -1.55
CA ASP A 289 4.14 -3.20 -1.20
C ASP A 289 4.36 -2.04 -0.22
N THR A 290 3.59 -0.98 -0.33
CA THR A 290 3.72 0.15 0.59
C THR A 290 2.93 -0.05 1.88
N TYR A 291 1.72 -0.61 1.79
CA TYR A 291 0.84 -0.79 2.94
C TYR A 291 0.27 -2.20 3.09
N GLY A 292 -0.09 -2.87 1.99
CA GLY A 292 -0.72 -4.19 2.02
C GLY A 292 -2.22 -4.15 2.29
N TYR A 293 -2.97 -3.34 1.55
CA TYR A 293 -4.43 -3.28 1.71
C TYR A 293 -5.13 -4.62 1.58
N SER A 294 -4.65 -5.51 0.70
CA SER A 294 -5.17 -6.86 0.57
C SER A 294 -5.00 -7.70 1.84
N VAL A 295 -3.97 -7.43 2.65
CA VAL A 295 -3.79 -8.11 3.95
C VAL A 295 -4.94 -7.77 4.89
N ILE A 296 -5.25 -6.48 5.07
CA ILE A 296 -6.35 -6.08 5.97
C ILE A 296 -7.73 -6.46 5.42
N GLU A 297 -7.92 -6.54 4.10
CA GLU A 297 -9.13 -7.09 3.48
C GLU A 297 -9.29 -8.58 3.77
N CYS A 298 -8.23 -9.37 3.64
CA CYS A 298 -8.22 -10.78 4.02
C CYS A 298 -8.51 -10.96 5.51
N GLN A 299 -7.86 -10.18 6.37
CA GLN A 299 -8.09 -10.22 7.82
C GLN A 299 -9.53 -9.84 8.18
N ALA A 300 -10.14 -8.87 7.48
CA ALA A 300 -11.55 -8.51 7.66
C ALA A 300 -12.53 -9.62 7.26
N CYS A 301 -12.08 -10.55 6.41
CA CYS A 301 -12.78 -11.80 6.08
C CYS A 301 -12.41 -12.97 7.02
N GLY A 302 -11.65 -12.71 8.09
CA GLY A 302 -11.13 -13.76 8.97
C GLY A 302 -10.17 -14.72 8.27
N THR A 303 -9.44 -14.28 7.23
CA THR A 303 -8.49 -15.10 6.49
C THR A 303 -7.06 -14.65 6.80
N PRO A 304 -6.27 -15.45 7.56
CA PRO A 304 -4.87 -15.14 7.84
C PRO A 304 -4.03 -15.11 6.56
N VAL A 305 -2.94 -14.35 6.58
CA VAL A 305 -2.13 -14.09 5.40
C VAL A 305 -0.69 -14.56 5.62
N ILE A 306 -0.11 -15.24 4.62
CA ILE A 306 1.33 -15.39 4.48
C ILE A 306 1.84 -14.21 3.66
N SER A 307 2.67 -13.33 4.24
CA SER A 307 3.23 -12.17 3.55
C SER A 307 4.70 -11.96 3.84
N THR A 308 5.39 -11.20 2.99
CA THR A 308 6.77 -10.80 3.23
C THR A 308 6.89 -9.75 4.33
N SER A 309 8.00 -9.78 5.07
CA SER A 309 8.30 -8.85 6.17
C SER A 309 8.95 -7.56 5.64
N LEU A 310 8.22 -6.77 4.85
CA LEU A 310 8.71 -5.52 4.28
C LEU A 310 7.71 -4.37 4.46
N ARG A 311 8.21 -3.14 4.48
CA ARG A 311 7.42 -1.92 4.60
C ARG A 311 6.39 -2.01 5.75
N ALA A 312 5.14 -1.61 5.49
CA ALA A 312 4.07 -1.67 6.49
C ALA A 312 3.52 -3.09 6.73
N LEU A 313 3.93 -4.10 5.95
CA LEU A 313 3.45 -5.47 6.14
C LEU A 313 3.82 -6.04 7.51
N THR A 314 4.94 -5.59 8.10
CA THR A 314 5.31 -5.97 9.49
C THR A 314 4.40 -5.35 10.57
N GLU A 315 3.57 -4.37 10.19
CA GLU A 315 2.58 -3.74 11.08
C GLU A 315 1.17 -4.29 10.86
N THR A 316 0.84 -4.60 9.60
CA THR A 316 -0.47 -5.14 9.22
C THR A 316 -0.56 -6.65 9.43
N ASN A 317 0.57 -7.36 9.45
CA ASN A 317 0.66 -8.80 9.66
C ASN A 317 1.73 -9.14 10.71
N ASP A 318 1.52 -10.21 11.47
CA ASP A 318 2.48 -10.81 12.40
C ASP A 318 2.08 -12.25 12.73
N ASP A 319 2.86 -12.93 13.57
CA ASP A 319 2.64 -14.34 13.91
C ASP A 319 1.34 -14.60 14.67
N LYS A 320 0.64 -13.56 15.16
CA LYS A 320 -0.66 -13.70 15.83
C LYS A 320 -1.83 -13.80 14.84
N VAL A 321 -1.70 -13.21 13.66
CA VAL A 321 -2.77 -13.08 12.66
C VAL A 321 -2.42 -13.67 11.30
N GLY A 322 -1.18 -14.14 11.12
CA GLY A 322 -0.69 -14.70 9.87
C GLY A 322 0.72 -15.24 10.03
N TRP A 323 1.49 -15.19 8.96
CA TRP A 323 2.90 -15.61 8.94
C TRP A 323 3.71 -14.60 8.12
N LEU A 324 4.91 -14.27 8.62
CA LEU A 324 5.83 -13.36 7.96
C LEU A 324 7.03 -14.11 7.38
N ILE A 325 7.26 -13.92 6.08
CA ILE A 325 8.43 -14.41 5.37
C ILE A 325 9.52 -13.34 5.46
N LYS A 326 10.65 -13.67 6.06
CA LYS A 326 11.81 -12.78 6.12
C LYS A 326 12.48 -12.69 4.75
N VAL A 327 12.66 -11.47 4.25
CA VAL A 327 13.33 -11.15 2.99
C VAL A 327 14.37 -10.07 3.21
N PRO A 328 15.36 -9.90 2.31
CA PRO A 328 16.35 -8.83 2.41
C PRO A 328 15.69 -7.44 2.37
N VAL A 329 15.91 -6.65 3.42
CA VAL A 329 15.42 -5.27 3.53
C VAL A 329 16.50 -4.35 4.11
N ASN A 330 16.45 -3.07 3.75
CA ASN A 330 17.32 -2.05 4.31
C ASN A 330 16.80 -1.53 5.67
N LYS A 331 17.50 -0.57 6.27
CA LYS A 331 17.14 0.03 7.58
C LYS A 331 15.77 0.72 7.61
N LEU A 332 15.19 1.07 6.47
CA LEU A 332 13.84 1.65 6.33
C LEU A 332 12.79 0.58 5.99
N ASN A 333 13.13 -0.69 6.17
CA ASN A 333 12.27 -1.83 5.87
C ASN A 333 11.82 -1.89 4.40
N THR A 334 12.62 -1.31 3.50
CA THR A 334 12.39 -1.33 2.05
C THR A 334 13.18 -2.49 1.44
N PRO A 335 12.59 -3.28 0.51
CA PRO A 335 13.26 -4.44 -0.07
C PRO A 335 14.52 -4.07 -0.84
N ILE A 336 15.54 -4.92 -0.74
CA ILE A 336 16.81 -4.79 -1.45
C ILE A 336 16.75 -5.66 -2.71
N HIS A 337 16.56 -5.04 -3.89
CA HIS A 337 16.41 -5.72 -5.19
C HIS A 337 16.70 -4.79 -6.38
N ASN A 338 17.68 -3.88 -6.23
CA ASN A 338 18.00 -2.87 -7.26
C ASN A 338 18.92 -3.42 -8.36
N THR A 339 19.84 -4.33 -8.00
CA THR A 339 20.75 -4.99 -8.93
C THR A 339 20.24 -6.40 -9.28
N LYS A 340 20.76 -6.98 -10.35
CA LYS A 340 20.42 -8.35 -10.75
C LYS A 340 20.79 -9.35 -9.65
N GLU A 341 21.95 -9.19 -9.03
CA GLU A 341 22.41 -10.02 -7.93
C GLU A 341 21.48 -9.91 -6.70
N GLU A 342 21.09 -8.69 -6.31
CA GLU A 342 20.12 -8.47 -5.23
C GLU A 342 18.76 -9.11 -5.54
N GLN A 343 18.31 -9.03 -6.81
CA GLN A 343 17.07 -9.69 -7.24
C GLN A 343 17.16 -11.20 -7.17
N ASP A 344 18.30 -11.79 -7.52
CA ASP A 344 18.51 -13.23 -7.44
C ASP A 344 18.48 -13.68 -5.98
N ILE A 345 19.21 -13.01 -5.09
CA ILE A 345 19.21 -13.27 -3.64
C ILE A 345 17.78 -13.12 -3.06
N PHE A 346 17.06 -12.09 -3.46
CA PHE A 346 15.69 -11.86 -2.99
C PHE A 346 14.75 -12.99 -3.44
N HIS A 347 14.81 -13.37 -4.72
CA HIS A 347 14.02 -14.46 -5.29
C HIS A 347 14.26 -15.78 -4.57
N ASP A 348 15.54 -16.18 -4.40
CA ASP A 348 15.92 -17.43 -3.79
C ASP A 348 15.48 -17.48 -2.30
N THR A 349 15.71 -16.37 -1.59
CA THR A 349 15.26 -16.24 -0.19
C THR A 349 13.75 -16.34 -0.09
N LEU A 350 13.02 -15.60 -0.92
CA LEU A 350 11.55 -15.59 -0.94
C LEU A 350 11.01 -16.99 -1.25
N SER A 351 11.49 -17.63 -2.30
CA SER A 351 11.01 -18.97 -2.72
C SER A 351 11.25 -20.02 -1.64
N LYS A 352 12.46 -20.03 -1.05
CA LYS A 352 12.84 -20.94 0.03
C LYS A 352 11.99 -20.78 1.28
N GLU A 353 11.83 -19.53 1.75
CA GLU A 353 11.08 -19.25 2.97
C GLU A 353 9.57 -19.39 2.75
N LEU A 354 9.05 -19.09 1.55
CA LEU A 354 7.66 -19.33 1.17
C LEU A 354 7.33 -20.82 1.19
N TYR A 355 8.22 -21.67 0.62
CA TYR A 355 8.08 -23.12 0.66
C TYR A 355 7.97 -23.63 2.10
N LYS A 356 8.91 -23.28 2.95
CA LYS A 356 8.92 -23.68 4.36
C LYS A 356 7.66 -23.23 5.11
N THR A 357 7.24 -21.98 4.87
CA THR A 357 6.07 -21.40 5.55
C THR A 357 4.78 -22.09 5.11
N ILE A 358 4.60 -22.34 3.82
CA ILE A 358 3.41 -23.04 3.30
C ILE A 358 3.39 -24.49 3.80
N GLU A 359 4.52 -25.20 3.76
CA GLU A 359 4.62 -26.56 4.27
C GLU A 359 4.31 -26.62 5.77
N TYR A 360 4.84 -25.69 6.56
CA TYR A 360 4.49 -25.56 7.98
C TYR A 360 2.98 -25.37 8.19
N VAL A 361 2.35 -24.49 7.44
CA VAL A 361 0.90 -24.22 7.55
C VAL A 361 0.08 -25.45 7.21
N LEU A 362 0.48 -26.24 6.19
CA LEU A 362 -0.20 -27.48 5.81
C LEU A 362 -0.10 -28.58 6.89
N LEU A 363 1.00 -28.58 7.65
CA LEU A 363 1.23 -29.50 8.77
C LEU A 363 0.56 -29.03 10.08
N HIS A 364 0.26 -27.74 10.23
CA HIS A 364 -0.29 -27.11 11.45
C HIS A 364 -1.58 -26.33 11.14
N THR A 365 -2.53 -26.99 10.48
CA THR A 365 -3.80 -26.37 10.06
C THR A 365 -4.71 -25.94 11.22
N ASP A 366 -4.50 -26.47 12.42
CA ASP A 366 -5.17 -26.09 13.66
C ASP A 366 -4.89 -24.64 14.07
N GLU A 367 -3.71 -24.09 13.77
CA GLU A 367 -3.38 -22.68 14.03
C GLU A 367 -4.24 -21.70 13.24
N VAL A 368 -4.73 -22.10 12.05
CA VAL A 368 -5.48 -21.24 11.15
C VAL A 368 -6.72 -20.66 11.83
N GLN A 369 -7.43 -21.46 12.61
CA GLN A 369 -8.66 -21.01 13.30
C GLN A 369 -8.35 -19.92 14.32
N THR A 370 -7.32 -20.11 15.13
CA THR A 370 -6.88 -19.13 16.13
C THR A 370 -6.45 -17.82 15.46
N LYS A 371 -5.64 -17.90 14.39
CA LYS A 371 -5.21 -16.74 13.63
C LYS A 371 -6.40 -16.03 12.95
N SER A 372 -7.39 -16.77 12.45
CA SER A 372 -8.62 -16.21 11.87
C SER A 372 -9.40 -15.36 12.89
N GLN A 373 -9.57 -15.83 14.12
CA GLN A 373 -10.20 -15.05 15.20
C GLN A 373 -9.38 -13.79 15.53
N ASN A 374 -8.08 -13.92 15.60
CA ASN A 374 -7.19 -12.80 15.88
C ASN A 374 -7.18 -11.75 14.74
N CYS A 375 -7.39 -12.17 13.48
CA CYS A 375 -7.58 -11.26 12.35
C CYS A 375 -8.74 -10.29 12.58
N LEU A 376 -9.91 -10.81 12.96
CA LEU A 376 -11.09 -9.97 13.23
C LEU A 376 -10.82 -8.98 14.39
N LYS A 377 -10.26 -9.47 15.50
CA LYS A 377 -9.87 -8.61 16.62
C LYS A 377 -8.87 -7.52 16.24
N ARG A 378 -7.94 -7.80 15.33
CA ARG A 378 -6.98 -6.82 14.82
C ARG A 378 -7.68 -5.71 14.04
N ILE A 379 -8.61 -6.07 13.14
CA ILE A 379 -9.38 -5.10 12.37
C ILE A 379 -10.19 -4.18 13.30
N GLU A 380 -10.91 -4.72 14.28
CA GLU A 380 -11.65 -3.94 15.27
C GLU A 380 -10.75 -3.00 16.08
N LYS A 381 -9.57 -3.46 16.46
CA LYS A 381 -8.64 -2.69 17.29
C LYS A 381 -7.99 -1.54 16.52
N TYR A 382 -7.45 -1.80 15.32
CA TYR A 382 -6.54 -0.88 14.62
C TYR A 382 -7.17 -0.21 13.40
N HIS A 383 -8.25 -0.76 12.83
CA HIS A 383 -8.83 -0.33 11.56
C HIS A 383 -10.30 0.08 11.66
N ASP A 384 -10.82 0.25 12.86
CA ASP A 384 -12.20 0.67 13.13
C ASP A 384 -12.52 2.01 12.41
N PRO A 385 -13.50 2.03 11.48
CA PRO A 385 -13.84 3.21 10.71
C PRO A 385 -14.38 4.37 11.55
N GLN A 386 -15.08 4.08 12.65
CA GLN A 386 -15.64 5.12 13.51
C GLN A 386 -14.54 5.81 14.32
N LYS A 387 -13.60 5.04 14.88
CA LYS A 387 -12.42 5.60 15.56
C LYS A 387 -11.55 6.40 14.59
N TYR A 388 -11.41 5.91 13.35
CA TYR A 388 -10.69 6.63 12.30
C TYR A 388 -11.35 7.97 11.98
N ALA A 389 -12.67 7.97 11.75
CA ALA A 389 -13.44 9.19 11.45
C ALA A 389 -13.33 10.25 12.55
N LYS A 390 -13.43 9.85 13.83
CA LYS A 390 -13.26 10.76 14.98
C LYS A 390 -11.87 11.41 14.99
N LYS A 391 -10.80 10.62 14.74
CA LYS A 391 -9.43 11.15 14.66
C LYS A 391 -9.27 12.09 13.48
N LEU A 392 -9.84 11.75 12.33
CA LEU A 392 -9.79 12.59 11.13
C LEU A 392 -10.50 13.93 11.34
N ASP A 393 -11.66 13.92 12.03
CA ASP A 393 -12.39 15.14 12.38
C ASP A 393 -11.57 16.08 13.28
N LEU A 394 -10.88 15.54 14.30
CA LEU A 394 -9.97 16.33 15.14
C LEU A 394 -8.86 17.00 14.33
N ILE A 395 -8.26 16.27 13.37
CA ILE A 395 -7.22 16.81 12.50
C ILE A 395 -7.79 17.93 11.61
N TYR A 396 -8.97 17.74 11.04
CA TYR A 396 -9.61 18.74 10.18
C TYR A 396 -9.95 20.03 10.96
N ASN A 397 -10.30 19.89 12.23
CA ASN A 397 -10.59 21.01 13.12
C ASN A 397 -9.35 21.61 13.80
N ASN A 398 -8.12 21.22 13.35
CA ASN A 398 -6.84 21.69 13.88
C ASN A 398 -6.59 21.34 15.37
N LYS A 399 -7.13 20.20 15.82
CA LYS A 399 -7.03 19.68 17.19
C LYS A 399 -6.12 18.44 17.29
N ILE A 400 -5.06 18.40 16.49
CA ILE A 400 -4.14 17.25 16.42
C ILE A 400 -3.43 17.00 17.78
N SER A 401 -3.26 18.02 18.62
CA SER A 401 -2.70 17.90 19.97
C SER A 401 -3.54 16.99 20.88
N GLU A 402 -4.87 17.00 20.73
CA GLU A 402 -5.77 16.13 21.50
C GLU A 402 -5.54 14.65 21.21
N LEU A 403 -5.04 14.30 19.99
CA LEU A 403 -4.71 12.92 19.63
C LEU A 403 -3.44 12.40 20.30
N ARG A 404 -2.54 13.29 20.74
CA ARG A 404 -1.26 12.91 21.37
C ARG A 404 -1.38 12.72 22.87
N ASN A 405 -2.35 13.36 23.50
CA ASN A 405 -2.59 13.26 24.94
C ASN A 405 -3.37 12.01 25.34
N ASN A 406 -3.92 11.26 24.36
CA ASN A 406 -4.73 10.07 24.56
C ASN A 406 -4.02 8.75 24.12
N VAL A 407 -2.67 8.77 24.02
CA VAL A 407 -1.85 7.58 23.67
C VAL A 407 -1.04 7.14 24.91
#